data_254bf8b00fdfb0b70b8da4b3d3fbb6c7
#
_entry.id   254bf8b00fdfb0b70b8da4b3d3fbb6c7
#
_cell.length_a   1.000
_cell.length_b   1.000
_cell.length_c   1.000
_cell.angle_alpha   90.00
_cell.angle_beta   90.00
_cell.angle_gamma   90.00
#
_symmetry.space_group_name_H-M   'P 1'
#
loop_
_entity.id
_entity.type
_entity.pdbx_description
1 polymer ?
#
loop_
_entity_poly.entity_id
_entity_poly.type
_entity_poly.pdbx_seq_one_letter_code
_entity_poly.pdbx_strand_id
1 'polypeptide(L)'
;MGEETETCKENLKRAVQETDQMILQYQDQYVMLPYHKLSAGKTRSGQEAFGSESYPYLPARDCPKDLEAKEQLQECVLPYHKVKEKCRKFLTAVENPEETKEDKKATFDDFEIQGTDAAGYVTTVRIGQATCTGEEFREALELPSSHFSFQEQKGKLQITSGGIGHGVGMSQYTANQMAKEGKGYEEILQYFYEGAQLKDGGEIFLKLE
;
A
#
# COMPACT_ATOMS: atom_id res chain seq x y z
N MET A 1 23.63 -18.15 -8.25
CA MET A 1 22.45 -17.71 -9.06
C MET A 1 21.65 -18.88 -9.65
N GLY A 2 22.25 -20.01 -10.05
CA GLY A 2 21.50 -21.14 -10.66
C GLY A 2 20.63 -21.93 -9.67
N GLU A 3 21.16 -22.27 -8.50
CA GLU A 3 20.44 -23.10 -7.50
C GLU A 3 19.24 -22.39 -6.87
N GLU A 4 19.37 -21.10 -6.52
CA GLU A 4 18.25 -20.32 -5.97
C GLU A 4 17.11 -20.17 -7.00
N THR A 5 17.42 -20.03 -8.27
CA THR A 5 16.43 -19.94 -9.34
C THR A 5 15.68 -21.27 -9.54
N GLU A 6 16.36 -22.40 -9.43
CA GLU A 6 15.74 -23.72 -9.57
C GLU A 6 14.84 -24.06 -8.38
N THR A 7 15.30 -23.81 -7.16
CA THR A 7 14.49 -23.94 -5.94
C THR A 7 13.23 -23.07 -5.99
N CYS A 8 13.35 -21.84 -6.49
CA CYS A 8 12.21 -20.93 -6.67
C CYS A 8 11.17 -21.49 -7.66
N LYS A 9 11.62 -22.08 -8.79
CA LYS A 9 10.75 -22.72 -9.77
C LYS A 9 10.05 -23.96 -9.22
N GLU A 10 10.76 -24.78 -8.46
CA GLU A 10 10.19 -25.98 -7.83
C GLU A 10 9.13 -25.60 -6.80
N ASN A 11 9.39 -24.58 -5.95
CA ASN A 11 8.43 -24.08 -5.00
C ASN A 11 7.18 -23.50 -5.70
N LEU A 12 7.35 -22.78 -6.82
CA LEU A 12 6.24 -22.26 -7.60
C LEU A 12 5.39 -23.38 -8.21
N LYS A 13 6.03 -24.40 -8.80
CA LYS A 13 5.31 -25.58 -9.33
C LYS A 13 4.52 -26.30 -8.26
N ARG A 14 5.13 -26.51 -7.08
CA ARG A 14 4.45 -27.14 -5.94
C ARG A 14 3.28 -26.30 -5.47
N ALA A 15 3.45 -24.99 -5.31
CA ALA A 15 2.36 -24.09 -4.91
C ALA A 15 1.18 -24.16 -5.89
N VAL A 16 1.42 -24.13 -7.20
CA VAL A 16 0.38 -24.27 -8.22
C VAL A 16 -0.34 -25.63 -8.11
N GLN A 17 0.41 -26.72 -7.89
CA GLN A 17 -0.18 -28.06 -7.76
C GLN A 17 -1.01 -28.22 -6.47
N GLU A 18 -0.53 -27.65 -5.36
CA GLU A 18 -1.21 -27.74 -4.06
C GLU A 18 -2.46 -26.85 -3.97
N THR A 19 -2.53 -25.79 -4.78
CA THR A 19 -3.67 -24.86 -4.85
C THR A 19 -4.49 -25.02 -6.13
N ASP A 20 -4.35 -26.14 -6.82
CA ASP A 20 -4.97 -26.41 -8.12
C ASP A 20 -6.44 -25.99 -8.17
N GLN A 21 -6.75 -25.08 -9.09
CA GLN A 21 -8.10 -24.54 -9.33
C GLN A 21 -8.80 -23.91 -8.13
N MET A 22 -8.13 -23.75 -6.99
CA MET A 22 -8.71 -23.08 -5.83
C MET A 22 -8.85 -21.57 -6.04
N ILE A 23 -10.02 -21.04 -5.74
CA ILE A 23 -10.36 -19.63 -5.83
C ILE A 23 -10.94 -19.11 -4.51
N LEU A 24 -10.79 -17.83 -4.25
CA LEU A 24 -11.43 -17.16 -3.12
C LEU A 24 -12.71 -16.46 -3.57
N GLN A 25 -13.80 -16.69 -2.82
CA GLN A 25 -15.06 -16.00 -2.98
C GLN A 25 -15.50 -15.39 -1.64
N TYR A 26 -16.20 -14.27 -1.72
CA TYR A 26 -16.89 -13.66 -0.60
C TYR A 26 -18.38 -13.57 -0.92
N GLN A 27 -19.24 -14.16 -0.08
CA GLN A 27 -20.70 -14.25 -0.32
C GLN A 27 -21.04 -14.81 -1.73
N ASP A 28 -20.35 -15.88 -2.12
CA ASP A 28 -20.47 -16.55 -3.43
C ASP A 28 -20.16 -15.67 -4.66
N GLN A 29 -19.48 -14.53 -4.45
CA GLN A 29 -19.02 -13.65 -5.51
C GLN A 29 -17.49 -13.65 -5.61
N TYR A 30 -16.99 -13.47 -6.84
CA TYR A 30 -15.57 -13.20 -7.05
C TYR A 30 -15.23 -11.82 -6.55
N VAL A 31 -14.17 -11.73 -5.78
CA VAL A 31 -13.75 -10.47 -5.17
C VAL A 31 -12.30 -10.14 -5.48
N MET A 32 -11.99 -8.87 -5.48
CA MET A 32 -10.61 -8.40 -5.61
C MET A 32 -9.82 -8.76 -4.35
N LEU A 33 -8.66 -9.39 -4.51
CA LEU A 33 -7.77 -9.81 -3.44
C LEU A 33 -6.44 -9.04 -3.53
N PRO A 34 -6.41 -7.79 -3.10
CA PRO A 34 -5.20 -6.97 -3.17
C PRO A 34 -4.11 -7.50 -2.24
N TYR A 35 -2.87 -7.37 -2.66
CA TYR A 35 -1.71 -7.69 -1.84
C TYR A 35 -0.60 -6.67 -2.08
N HIS A 36 0.32 -6.57 -1.14
CA HIS A 36 1.45 -5.66 -1.20
C HIS A 36 2.69 -6.31 -0.59
N LYS A 37 3.87 -5.76 -0.86
CA LYS A 37 5.13 -6.37 -0.43
C LYS A 37 5.30 -6.31 1.09
N LEU A 38 5.04 -5.15 1.69
CA LEU A 38 5.37 -4.86 3.10
C LEU A 38 4.45 -3.77 3.64
N SER A 39 3.76 -4.01 4.75
CA SER A 39 2.97 -2.98 5.42
C SER A 39 3.84 -2.10 6.34
N ALA A 40 3.28 -1.02 6.84
CA ALA A 40 3.92 -0.19 7.87
C ALA A 40 3.64 -0.70 9.31
N GLY A 41 3.47 -2.03 9.48
CA GLY A 41 3.14 -2.68 10.74
C GLY A 41 1.66 -2.99 10.89
N LYS A 42 0.81 -2.42 10.02
CA LYS A 42 -0.63 -2.68 9.95
C LYS A 42 -1.12 -2.47 8.53
N THR A 43 -2.04 -3.33 8.07
CA THR A 43 -2.71 -3.13 6.77
C THR A 43 -3.86 -2.14 6.90
N ARG A 44 -4.20 -1.48 5.79
CA ARG A 44 -5.38 -0.61 5.68
C ARG A 44 -6.64 -1.44 5.54
N SER A 45 -7.76 -0.96 6.08
CA SER A 45 -9.07 -1.53 5.73
C SER A 45 -9.46 -1.15 4.29
N GLY A 46 -10.21 -2.03 3.62
CA GLY A 46 -10.74 -1.73 2.30
C GLY A 46 -11.69 -0.54 2.33
N GLN A 47 -12.47 -0.38 3.40
CA GLN A 47 -13.38 0.74 3.58
C GLN A 47 -12.66 2.10 3.58
N GLU A 48 -11.58 2.23 4.35
CA GLU A 48 -10.82 3.49 4.42
C GLU A 48 -10.02 3.74 3.14
N ALA A 49 -9.40 2.70 2.58
CA ALA A 49 -8.55 2.83 1.42
C ALA A 49 -9.32 3.17 0.13
N PHE A 50 -10.54 2.64 -0.03
CA PHE A 50 -11.36 2.84 -1.22
C PHE A 50 -12.56 3.77 -0.99
N GLY A 51 -12.77 4.25 0.24
CA GLY A 51 -13.90 5.11 0.60
C GLY A 51 -15.27 4.43 0.41
N SER A 52 -15.34 3.09 0.59
CA SER A 52 -16.53 2.29 0.30
C SER A 52 -16.69 1.12 1.25
N GLU A 53 -17.92 0.89 1.70
CA GLU A 53 -18.29 -0.27 2.52
C GLU A 53 -18.39 -1.58 1.72
N SER A 54 -18.15 -1.54 0.42
CA SER A 54 -18.21 -2.73 -0.46
C SER A 54 -17.08 -3.75 -0.23
N TYR A 55 -16.14 -3.45 0.68
CA TYR A 55 -14.97 -4.29 0.93
C TYR A 55 -14.86 -4.79 2.37
N PRO A 56 -15.94 -5.35 2.97
CA PRO A 56 -15.91 -5.78 4.37
C PRO A 56 -14.96 -6.96 4.61
N TYR A 57 -14.61 -7.71 3.57
CA TYR A 57 -13.64 -8.81 3.59
C TYR A 57 -12.17 -8.35 3.59
N LEU A 58 -11.91 -7.05 3.52
CA LEU A 58 -10.58 -6.44 3.62
C LEU A 58 -10.45 -5.63 4.93
N PRO A 59 -10.41 -6.29 6.11
CA PRO A 59 -10.20 -5.59 7.36
C PRO A 59 -8.75 -5.13 7.51
N ALA A 60 -8.50 -4.17 8.38
CA ALA A 60 -7.15 -3.85 8.82
C ALA A 60 -6.59 -5.03 9.65
N ARG A 61 -5.34 -5.43 9.39
CA ARG A 61 -4.63 -6.52 10.08
C ARG A 61 -3.31 -6.05 10.65
N ASP A 62 -2.99 -6.48 11.85
CA ASP A 62 -1.70 -6.19 12.47
C ASP A 62 -0.61 -7.05 11.85
N CYS A 63 0.47 -6.42 11.42
CA CYS A 63 1.60 -7.04 10.76
C CYS A 63 2.92 -6.65 11.46
N PRO A 64 3.09 -6.93 12.78
CA PRO A 64 4.24 -6.45 13.54
C PRO A 64 5.58 -6.95 12.99
N LYS A 65 5.61 -8.13 12.37
CA LYS A 65 6.81 -8.67 11.72
C LYS A 65 7.29 -7.83 10.54
N ASP A 66 6.40 -7.10 9.90
CA ASP A 66 6.75 -6.22 8.79
C ASP A 66 7.73 -5.10 9.26
N LEU A 67 7.65 -4.70 10.54
CA LEU A 67 8.56 -3.70 11.12
C LEU A 67 10.02 -4.20 11.26
N GLU A 68 10.24 -5.50 11.20
CA GLU A 68 11.56 -6.12 11.28
C GLU A 68 12.27 -6.19 9.91
N ALA A 69 11.56 -5.88 8.82
CA ALA A 69 12.12 -5.94 7.47
C ALA A 69 13.18 -4.85 7.26
N LYS A 70 14.28 -5.20 6.57
CA LYS A 70 15.38 -4.24 6.30
C LYS A 70 14.94 -3.03 5.46
N GLU A 71 13.96 -3.24 4.57
CA GLU A 71 13.43 -2.20 3.69
C GLU A 71 12.23 -1.46 4.29
N GLN A 72 11.98 -1.62 5.61
CA GLN A 72 10.81 -1.04 6.27
C GLN A 72 10.76 0.48 6.18
N LEU A 73 11.87 1.13 6.39
CA LEU A 73 11.96 2.59 6.30
C LEU A 73 12.84 3.01 5.13
N GLN A 74 12.33 3.95 4.36
CA GLN A 74 13.05 4.55 3.24
C GLN A 74 12.96 6.07 3.30
N GLU A 75 14.08 6.73 3.06
CA GLU A 75 14.17 8.19 3.14
C GLU A 75 14.40 8.80 1.75
N CYS A 76 13.72 9.92 1.52
CA CYS A 76 13.91 10.75 0.34
C CYS A 76 14.07 12.21 0.79
N VAL A 77 15.10 12.90 0.30
CA VAL A 77 15.36 14.31 0.65
C VAL A 77 15.35 15.15 -0.61
N LEU A 78 14.38 16.03 -0.73
CA LEU A 78 14.18 16.86 -1.93
C LEU A 78 14.09 18.36 -1.56
N PRO A 79 14.62 19.26 -2.43
CA PRO A 79 14.34 20.68 -2.32
C PRO A 79 12.83 20.95 -2.43
N TYR A 80 12.29 21.88 -1.66
CA TYR A 80 10.86 22.21 -1.62
C TYR A 80 10.26 22.51 -3.01
N HIS A 81 10.97 23.29 -3.84
CA HIS A 81 10.51 23.60 -5.19
C HIS A 81 10.37 22.35 -6.08
N LYS A 82 11.26 21.35 -5.89
CA LYS A 82 11.17 20.08 -6.64
C LYS A 82 9.97 19.23 -6.23
N VAL A 83 9.60 19.24 -4.94
CA VAL A 83 8.41 18.57 -4.46
C VAL A 83 7.16 19.23 -5.06
N LYS A 84 7.07 20.58 -5.01
CA LYS A 84 5.97 21.34 -5.65
C LYS A 84 5.87 21.06 -7.16
N GLU A 85 7.00 21.04 -7.87
CA GLU A 85 7.06 20.77 -9.31
C GLU A 85 6.49 19.37 -9.63
N LYS A 86 6.97 18.34 -8.92
CA LYS A 86 6.55 16.96 -9.14
C LYS A 86 5.05 16.74 -8.83
N CYS A 87 4.55 17.35 -7.77
CA CYS A 87 3.15 17.21 -7.35
C CYS A 87 2.18 18.05 -8.18
N ARG A 88 2.65 18.99 -9.00
CA ARG A 88 1.83 20.01 -9.68
C ARG A 88 0.61 19.45 -10.42
N LYS A 89 0.76 18.31 -11.09
CA LYS A 89 -0.33 17.68 -11.87
C LYS A 89 -1.49 17.16 -11.01
N PHE A 90 -1.25 16.93 -9.72
CA PHE A 90 -2.22 16.37 -8.78
C PHE A 90 -2.84 17.42 -7.84
N LEU A 91 -2.29 18.65 -7.82
CA LEU A 91 -2.76 19.66 -6.88
C LEU A 91 -4.12 20.21 -7.32
N THR A 92 -5.09 20.06 -6.42
CA THR A 92 -6.39 20.70 -6.54
C THR A 92 -6.31 22.05 -5.81
N ALA A 93 -6.48 23.14 -6.55
CA ALA A 93 -6.49 24.48 -5.97
C ALA A 93 -7.72 24.62 -5.05
N VAL A 94 -7.50 25.11 -3.83
CA VAL A 94 -8.60 25.63 -3.00
C VAL A 94 -9.14 26.87 -3.73
N GLU A 95 -10.48 26.96 -3.88
CA GLU A 95 -11.16 28.03 -4.61
C GLU A 95 -10.83 29.41 -4.05
N ASN A 96 -9.72 30.01 -4.41
CA ASN A 96 -9.43 31.43 -4.34
C ASN A 96 -8.25 31.81 -5.25
N PRO A 97 -8.49 32.15 -6.53
CA PRO A 97 -7.41 32.44 -7.47
C PRO A 97 -6.68 33.77 -7.26
N GLU A 98 -7.07 34.58 -6.27
CA GLU A 98 -6.50 35.94 -6.11
C GLU A 98 -5.16 36.03 -5.38
N GLU A 99 -4.61 34.94 -4.86
CA GLU A 99 -3.33 34.97 -4.12
C GLU A 99 -2.22 34.05 -4.68
N THR A 100 -2.23 33.74 -5.96
CA THR A 100 -1.06 33.15 -6.61
C THR A 100 0.05 34.19 -6.82
N LYS A 101 0.62 34.68 -5.72
CA LYS A 101 1.91 35.34 -5.77
C LYS A 101 2.98 34.28 -5.95
N GLU A 102 3.38 34.08 -7.19
CA GLU A 102 4.37 33.10 -7.66
C GLU A 102 5.78 33.24 -7.06
N ASP A 103 6.03 34.19 -6.14
CA ASP A 103 7.39 34.57 -5.75
C ASP A 103 7.78 34.29 -4.29
N LYS A 104 6.96 33.63 -3.49
CA LYS A 104 7.45 33.21 -2.18
C LYS A 104 8.29 31.94 -2.29
N LYS A 105 9.58 32.05 -1.91
CA LYS A 105 10.46 30.88 -1.76
C LYS A 105 9.76 29.85 -0.88
N ALA A 106 9.54 28.64 -1.42
CA ALA A 106 8.91 27.54 -0.68
C ALA A 106 9.68 27.22 0.61
N THR A 107 8.96 27.00 1.68
CA THR A 107 9.47 26.69 3.01
C THR A 107 8.87 25.37 3.52
N PHE A 108 9.33 24.89 4.68
CA PHE A 108 8.78 23.67 5.31
C PHE A 108 7.29 23.83 5.65
N ASP A 109 6.86 25.03 6.06
CA ASP A 109 5.47 25.33 6.44
C ASP A 109 4.48 25.21 5.27
N ASP A 110 4.97 25.15 4.03
CA ASP A 110 4.13 24.86 2.87
C ASP A 110 3.66 23.38 2.80
N PHE A 111 4.25 22.48 3.59
CA PHE A 111 4.00 21.04 3.52
C PHE A 111 3.38 20.56 4.83
N GLU A 112 2.18 19.96 4.74
CA GLU A 112 1.47 19.47 5.91
C GLU A 112 0.69 18.19 5.57
N ILE A 113 0.79 17.20 6.45
CA ILE A 113 -0.08 16.03 6.42
C ILE A 113 -1.36 16.40 7.16
N GLN A 114 -2.47 16.53 6.43
CA GLN A 114 -3.76 16.94 7.00
C GLN A 114 -4.64 15.77 7.43
N GLY A 115 -4.37 14.57 6.93
CA GLY A 115 -5.14 13.40 7.29
C GLY A 115 -4.38 12.11 7.12
N THR A 116 -4.71 11.13 7.97
CA THR A 116 -4.25 9.75 7.88
C THR A 116 -5.42 8.81 8.16
N ASP A 117 -5.38 7.60 7.63
CA ASP A 117 -6.31 6.54 8.03
C ASP A 117 -5.88 5.87 9.35
N ALA A 118 -6.67 4.92 9.84
CA ALA A 118 -6.42 4.21 11.10
C ALA A 118 -5.14 3.34 11.09
N ALA A 119 -4.58 3.05 9.93
CA ALA A 119 -3.31 2.35 9.76
C ALA A 119 -2.12 3.31 9.58
N GLY A 120 -2.36 4.64 9.61
CA GLY A 120 -1.32 5.67 9.51
C GLY A 120 -0.92 6.04 8.08
N TYR A 121 -1.61 5.52 7.07
CA TYR A 121 -1.38 5.94 5.69
C TYR A 121 -1.99 7.32 5.44
N VAL A 122 -1.23 8.18 4.80
CA VAL A 122 -1.63 9.56 4.52
C VAL A 122 -2.78 9.58 3.53
N THR A 123 -3.85 10.29 3.88
CA THR A 123 -5.02 10.48 3.01
C THR A 123 -4.99 11.83 2.32
N THR A 124 -4.46 12.86 2.97
CA THR A 124 -4.44 14.24 2.44
C THR A 124 -3.14 14.94 2.79
N VAL A 125 -2.53 15.55 1.79
CA VAL A 125 -1.35 16.41 1.88
C VAL A 125 -1.69 17.81 1.40
N ARG A 126 -1.35 18.84 2.19
CA ARG A 126 -1.37 20.24 1.77
C ARG A 126 0.02 20.64 1.27
N ILE A 127 0.05 21.33 0.14
CA ILE A 127 1.27 21.93 -0.45
C ILE A 127 0.94 23.39 -0.81
N GLY A 128 1.39 24.32 0.01
CA GLY A 128 1.00 25.75 -0.09
C GLY A 128 -0.48 25.92 0.17
N GLN A 129 -1.23 26.41 -0.83
CA GLN A 129 -2.67 26.60 -0.78
C GLN A 129 -3.47 25.46 -1.44
N ALA A 130 -2.81 24.45 -1.97
CA ALA A 130 -3.44 23.35 -2.68
C ALA A 130 -3.27 22.02 -1.93
N THR A 131 -4.11 21.04 -2.27
CA THR A 131 -4.07 19.71 -1.66
C THR A 131 -3.98 18.62 -2.74
N CYS A 132 -3.45 17.46 -2.34
CA CYS A 132 -3.56 16.22 -3.08
C CYS A 132 -3.75 15.06 -2.10
N THR A 133 -4.11 13.90 -2.62
CA THR A 133 -4.16 12.68 -1.81
C THR A 133 -2.76 12.16 -1.49
N GLY A 134 -2.63 11.34 -0.42
CA GLY A 134 -1.38 10.68 -0.09
C GLY A 134 -0.89 9.74 -1.19
N GLU A 135 -1.79 9.08 -1.92
CA GLU A 135 -1.44 8.21 -3.06
C GLU A 135 -0.92 9.03 -4.26
N GLU A 136 -1.54 10.18 -4.57
CA GLU A 136 -1.04 11.09 -5.61
C GLU A 136 0.33 11.67 -5.25
N PHE A 137 0.54 12.02 -3.98
CA PHE A 137 1.84 12.47 -3.49
C PHE A 137 2.90 11.36 -3.60
N ARG A 138 2.54 10.14 -3.20
CA ARG A 138 3.36 8.95 -3.38
C ARG A 138 3.75 8.73 -4.85
N GLU A 139 2.77 8.78 -5.76
CA GLU A 139 3.01 8.62 -7.20
C GLU A 139 3.94 9.71 -7.75
N ALA A 140 3.66 10.98 -7.41
CA ALA A 140 4.45 12.12 -7.86
C ALA A 140 5.94 12.02 -7.51
N LEU A 141 6.23 11.50 -6.33
CA LEU A 141 7.58 11.41 -5.78
C LEU A 141 8.20 10.02 -5.88
N GLU A 142 7.48 9.05 -6.44
CA GLU A 142 7.90 7.64 -6.56
C GLU A 142 8.24 7.02 -5.19
N LEU A 143 7.45 7.38 -4.16
CA LEU A 143 7.65 6.84 -2.82
C LEU A 143 7.19 5.38 -2.74
N PRO A 144 7.80 4.56 -1.87
CA PRO A 144 7.46 3.14 -1.75
C PRO A 144 6.03 2.93 -1.22
N SER A 145 5.52 3.84 -0.38
CA SER A 145 4.17 3.77 0.18
C SER A 145 3.62 5.17 0.47
N SER A 146 2.31 5.26 0.74
CA SER A 146 1.66 6.47 1.25
C SER A 146 1.67 6.56 2.80
N HIS A 147 2.31 5.63 3.50
CA HIS A 147 2.62 5.77 4.90
C HIS A 147 3.94 6.55 5.05
N PHE A 148 3.88 7.85 5.24
CA PHE A 148 5.07 8.69 5.34
C PHE A 148 4.93 9.83 6.34
N SER A 149 6.05 10.41 6.73
CA SER A 149 6.17 11.62 7.55
C SER A 149 7.12 12.62 6.92
N PHE A 150 7.00 13.89 7.36
CA PHE A 150 7.84 15.00 6.91
C PHE A 150 8.74 15.50 8.02
N GLN A 151 9.97 15.86 7.66
CA GLN A 151 10.89 16.60 8.52
C GLN A 151 11.64 17.64 7.69
N GLU A 152 12.06 18.71 8.35
CA GLU A 152 12.97 19.67 7.75
C GLU A 152 14.41 19.17 7.86
N GLN A 153 15.12 19.13 6.76
CA GLN A 153 16.55 18.79 6.72
C GLN A 153 17.33 19.82 5.90
N LYS A 154 18.03 20.73 6.56
CA LYS A 154 18.91 21.74 5.94
C LYS A 154 18.22 22.50 4.79
N GLY A 155 17.01 23.00 5.02
CA GLY A 155 16.21 23.74 4.03
C GLY A 155 15.66 22.88 2.89
N LYS A 156 15.46 21.59 3.13
CA LYS A 156 14.83 20.62 2.22
C LYS A 156 13.76 19.82 2.97
N LEU A 157 12.85 19.21 2.23
CA LEU A 157 11.88 18.26 2.76
C LEU A 157 12.52 16.88 2.82
N GLN A 158 12.68 16.34 4.03
CA GLN A 158 12.95 14.93 4.25
C GLN A 158 11.61 14.20 4.40
N ILE A 159 11.43 13.13 3.64
CA ILE A 159 10.26 12.28 3.64
C ILE A 159 10.71 10.89 4.06
N THR A 160 10.18 10.38 5.16
CA THR A 160 10.43 9.01 5.62
C THR A 160 9.20 8.17 5.36
N SER A 161 9.30 7.17 4.50
CA SER A 161 8.22 6.25 4.16
C SER A 161 8.38 4.92 4.86
N GLY A 162 7.29 4.36 5.40
CA GLY A 162 7.21 3.04 6.01
C GLY A 162 6.45 2.06 5.12
N GLY A 163 7.00 0.84 4.96
CA GLY A 163 6.41 -0.20 4.13
C GLY A 163 6.63 -0.03 2.63
N ILE A 164 6.11 -0.98 1.83
CA ILE A 164 6.22 -1.02 0.37
C ILE A 164 4.91 -1.51 -0.22
N GLY A 165 4.22 -0.63 -0.95
CA GLY A 165 2.94 -0.88 -1.60
C GLY A 165 1.80 -0.04 -1.02
N HIS A 166 0.57 -0.35 -1.43
CA HIS A 166 -0.65 0.40 -1.07
C HIS A 166 -1.23 0.06 0.31
N GLY A 167 -0.70 -0.96 0.99
CA GLY A 167 -1.08 -1.33 2.35
C GLY A 167 -2.41 -2.08 2.52
N VAL A 168 -3.16 -2.36 1.45
CA VAL A 168 -4.47 -3.05 1.53
C VAL A 168 -4.34 -4.55 1.31
N GLY A 169 -5.12 -5.36 2.04
CA GLY A 169 -5.16 -6.81 1.90
C GLY A 169 -3.89 -7.49 2.43
N MET A 170 -3.34 -8.46 1.72
CA MET A 170 -2.28 -9.33 2.22
C MET A 170 -0.89 -8.67 2.17
N SER A 171 -0.20 -8.57 3.32
CA SER A 171 1.25 -8.33 3.33
C SER A 171 1.98 -9.62 2.96
N GLN A 172 2.74 -9.61 1.87
CA GLN A 172 3.53 -10.76 1.45
C GLN A 172 4.63 -11.11 2.47
N TYR A 173 5.20 -10.10 3.15
CA TYR A 173 6.21 -10.34 4.16
C TYR A 173 5.60 -11.07 5.38
N THR A 174 4.51 -10.56 5.95
CA THR A 174 3.81 -11.23 7.07
C THR A 174 3.30 -12.62 6.64
N ALA A 175 2.71 -12.77 5.45
CA ALA A 175 2.28 -14.07 4.94
C ALA A 175 3.46 -15.09 4.89
N ASN A 176 4.63 -14.65 4.43
CA ASN A 176 5.83 -15.49 4.42
C ASN A 176 6.33 -15.83 5.84
N GLN A 177 6.23 -14.93 6.82
CA GLN A 177 6.55 -15.23 8.21
C GLN A 177 5.57 -16.25 8.81
N MET A 178 4.26 -16.09 8.57
CA MET A 178 3.24 -17.05 8.98
C MET A 178 3.50 -18.45 8.40
N ALA A 179 3.89 -18.53 7.11
CA ALA A 179 4.27 -19.79 6.47
C ALA A 179 5.51 -20.43 7.13
N LYS A 180 6.52 -19.63 7.51
CA LYS A 180 7.69 -20.12 8.25
C LYS A 180 7.34 -20.63 9.67
N GLU A 181 6.28 -20.09 10.26
CA GLU A 181 5.72 -20.54 11.54
C GLU A 181 4.82 -21.78 11.39
N GLY A 182 4.70 -22.33 10.18
CA GLY A 182 3.95 -23.56 9.88
C GLY A 182 2.48 -23.36 9.52
N LYS A 183 2.03 -22.11 9.30
CA LYS A 183 0.66 -21.82 8.86
C LYS A 183 0.44 -22.27 7.42
N GLY A 184 -0.68 -22.93 7.16
CA GLY A 184 -1.10 -23.29 5.81
C GLY A 184 -1.61 -22.07 5.02
N TYR A 185 -1.64 -22.18 3.69
CA TYR A 185 -2.10 -21.09 2.82
C TYR A 185 -3.54 -20.67 3.10
N GLU A 186 -4.43 -21.61 3.45
CA GLU A 186 -5.81 -21.31 3.82
C GLU A 186 -5.90 -20.39 5.05
N GLU A 187 -5.12 -20.71 6.10
CA GLU A 187 -5.09 -19.93 7.32
C GLU A 187 -4.50 -18.52 7.08
N ILE A 188 -3.48 -18.42 6.24
CA ILE A 188 -2.88 -17.15 5.84
C ILE A 188 -3.88 -16.29 5.06
N LEU A 189 -4.58 -16.88 4.08
CA LEU A 189 -5.58 -16.17 3.31
C LEU A 189 -6.75 -15.70 4.16
N GLN A 190 -7.26 -16.54 5.08
CA GLN A 190 -8.33 -16.18 6.01
C GLN A 190 -7.93 -15.08 6.98
N TYR A 191 -6.64 -15.00 7.37
CA TYR A 191 -6.15 -13.91 8.18
C TYR A 191 -6.33 -12.55 7.49
N PHE A 192 -6.03 -12.46 6.20
CA PHE A 192 -6.08 -11.19 5.47
C PHE A 192 -7.44 -10.91 4.82
N TYR A 193 -8.19 -11.92 4.45
CA TYR A 193 -9.46 -11.83 3.71
C TYR A 193 -10.59 -12.44 4.53
N GLU A 194 -11.12 -11.64 5.45
CA GLU A 194 -12.10 -12.08 6.44
C GLU A 194 -13.41 -12.56 5.80
N GLY A 195 -13.83 -13.77 6.16
CA GLY A 195 -15.06 -14.37 5.63
C GLY A 195 -15.02 -14.79 4.16
N ALA A 196 -13.87 -14.60 3.48
CA ALA A 196 -13.67 -15.19 2.18
C ALA A 196 -13.49 -16.72 2.30
N GLN A 197 -14.05 -17.49 1.36
CA GLN A 197 -14.04 -18.94 1.35
C GLN A 197 -13.27 -19.46 0.14
N LEU A 198 -12.44 -20.46 0.36
CA LEU A 198 -11.84 -21.23 -0.72
C LEU A 198 -12.89 -22.15 -1.34
N LYS A 199 -13.00 -22.09 -2.66
CA LYS A 199 -13.89 -22.92 -3.46
C LYS A 199 -13.11 -23.58 -4.59
N ASP A 200 -13.56 -24.73 -5.03
CA ASP A 200 -13.06 -25.35 -6.25
C ASP A 200 -13.59 -24.56 -7.46
N GLY A 201 -12.68 -24.02 -8.26
CA GLY A 201 -12.99 -23.26 -9.47
C GLY A 201 -13.04 -24.10 -10.74
N GLY A 202 -12.85 -25.42 -10.68
CA GLY A 202 -12.74 -26.30 -11.85
C GLY A 202 -13.89 -26.19 -12.83
N GLU A 203 -15.14 -26.04 -12.37
CA GLU A 203 -16.30 -25.83 -13.26
C GLU A 203 -16.27 -24.48 -14.01
N ILE A 204 -15.48 -23.52 -13.54
CA ILE A 204 -15.43 -22.17 -14.11
C ILE A 204 -14.42 -22.12 -15.25
N PHE A 205 -13.28 -22.75 -15.05
CA PHE A 205 -12.26 -22.85 -16.09
C PHE A 205 -12.75 -23.64 -17.30
N LEU A 206 -13.62 -24.63 -17.09
CA LEU A 206 -14.25 -25.37 -18.18
C LEU A 206 -15.27 -24.56 -19.00
N LYS A 207 -15.74 -23.40 -18.51
CA LYS A 207 -16.68 -22.52 -19.23
C LYS A 207 -15.98 -21.41 -20.01
N LEU A 208 -14.66 -21.27 -19.88
CA LEU A 208 -13.87 -20.26 -20.56
C LEU A 208 -13.09 -20.82 -21.77
N GLU A 209 -13.18 -22.15 -22.01
CA GLU A 209 -12.75 -22.81 -23.23
C GLU A 209 -13.92 -22.90 -24.25
#